data_dcb4b3561c1cc5626120e352dfbc56d1
#
_entry.id   dcb4b3561c1cc5626120e352dfbc56d1
#
_cell.length_a   1.000
_cell.length_b   1.000
_cell.length_c   1.000
_cell.angle_alpha   90.00
_cell.angle_beta   90.00
_cell.angle_gamma   90.00
#
_symmetry.space_group_name_H-M   'P 1'
#
loop_
_entity.id
_entity.type
_entity.pdbx_description
1 polymer ?
#
loop_
_entity_poly.entity_id
_entity_poly.type
_entity_poly.pdbx_seq_one_letter_code
_entity_poly.pdbx_strand_id
1 'polypeptide(L)' 'MIWTDEKPELTGYYWVRKNGDDLTRIITTIYTQDIEKDTVLYLGHWLPMVYFEFARIPTPSEPIDNQDVAE' A
#
# COMPACT_ATOMS: atom_id res chain seq x y z
N MET A 1 7.07 -4.39 -8.91
CA MET A 1 6.09 -3.74 -8.02
C MET A 1 4.94 -3.20 -8.87
N ILE A 2 3.73 -3.55 -8.52
CA ILE A 2 2.55 -3.13 -9.28
C ILE A 2 1.75 -2.15 -8.42
N TRP A 3 1.64 -0.92 -8.89
CA TRP A 3 0.85 0.10 -8.24
C TRP A 3 -0.60 0.05 -8.73
N THR A 4 -1.53 0.23 -7.79
CA THR A 4 -2.95 0.29 -8.10
C THR A 4 -3.60 1.42 -7.30
N ASP A 5 -4.60 2.05 -7.88
CA ASP A 5 -5.42 3.03 -7.16
C ASP A 5 -6.61 2.37 -6.47
N GLU A 6 -6.75 1.07 -6.60
CA GLU A 6 -7.78 0.33 -5.89
C GLU A 6 -7.45 0.23 -4.42
N LYS A 7 -8.49 0.38 -3.60
CA LYS A 7 -8.37 0.27 -2.15
C LYS A 7 -7.92 -1.14 -1.76
N PRO A 8 -6.97 -1.26 -0.81
CA PRO A 8 -6.57 -2.56 -0.30
C PRO A 8 -7.74 -3.35 0.27
N GLU A 9 -7.71 -4.65 0.10
CA GLU A 9 -8.74 -5.55 0.65
C GLU A 9 -8.25 -6.33 1.85
N LEU A 10 -6.94 -6.49 1.99
CA LEU A 10 -6.33 -7.32 3.02
C LEU A 10 -5.41 -6.50 3.90
N THR A 11 -5.40 -6.83 5.19
CA THR A 11 -4.39 -6.32 6.12
C THR A 11 -3.00 -6.73 5.63
N GLY A 12 -2.05 -5.82 5.71
CA GLY A 12 -0.69 -6.11 5.32
C GLY A 12 0.18 -4.89 5.23
N TYR A 13 1.38 -5.11 4.72
CA TYR A 13 2.33 -4.03 4.47
C TYR A 13 2.20 -3.56 3.04
N TYR A 14 2.20 -2.24 2.85
CA TYR A 14 2.02 -1.64 1.55
C TYR A 14 3.00 -0.50 1.32
N TRP A 15 3.48 -0.41 0.08
CA TRP A 15 4.04 0.82 -0.41
C TRP A 15 2.88 1.76 -0.72
N VAL A 16 3.01 3.00 -0.31
CA VAL A 16 1.94 4.01 -0.50
C VAL A 16 2.56 5.28 -1.08
N ARG A 17 1.90 5.84 -2.07
CA ARG A 17 2.28 7.14 -2.63
C ARG A 17 1.01 7.90 -3.02
N LYS A 18 1.11 9.23 -3.05
CA LYS A 18 0.00 10.05 -3.54
C LYS A 18 -0.18 9.83 -5.04
N ASN A 19 -1.41 9.92 -5.50
CA ASN A 19 -1.73 9.83 -6.92
C ASN A 19 -0.91 10.84 -7.70
N GLY A 20 -0.19 10.36 -8.71
CA GLY A 20 0.63 11.23 -9.54
C GLY A 20 2.00 11.58 -8.98
N ASP A 21 2.32 11.16 -7.76
CA ASP A 21 3.63 11.44 -7.16
C ASP A 21 4.54 10.22 -7.29
N ASP A 22 5.50 10.32 -8.20
CA ASP A 22 6.45 9.22 -8.43
C ASP A 22 7.68 9.32 -7.54
N LEU A 23 7.83 10.38 -6.78
CA LEU A 23 9.06 10.65 -6.04
C LEU A 23 9.01 10.21 -4.58
N THR A 24 7.86 10.35 -3.94
CA THR A 24 7.72 10.06 -2.50
C THR A 24 6.85 8.86 -2.30
N ARG A 25 7.43 7.81 -1.74
CA ARG A 25 6.69 6.61 -1.36
C ARG A 25 7.12 6.18 0.03
N ILE A 26 6.17 5.63 0.78
CA ILE A 26 6.43 5.15 2.13
C ILE A 26 5.94 3.72 2.27
N ILE A 27 6.41 3.05 3.30
CA ILE A 27 5.89 1.74 3.69
C ILE A 27 5.01 1.96 4.92
N THR A 28 3.81 1.43 4.88
CA THR A 28 2.92 1.48 6.04
C THR A 28 2.16 0.18 6.18
N THR A 29 1.75 -0.12 7.41
CA THR A 29 0.87 -1.25 7.68
C THR A 29 -0.56 -0.76 7.56
N ILE A 30 -1.37 -1.48 6.78
CA ILE A 30 -2.79 -1.17 6.63
C ILE A 30 -3.59 -2.29 7.27
N TYR A 31 -4.45 -1.94 8.22
CA TYR A 31 -5.28 -2.88 8.94
C TYR A 31 -6.71 -2.86 8.39
N THR A 32 -7.45 -3.92 8.66
CA THR A 32 -8.85 -4.02 8.22
C THR A 32 -9.67 -2.81 8.66
N GLN A 33 -9.48 -2.34 9.88
CA GLN A 33 -10.21 -1.17 10.38
C GLN A 33 -9.88 0.10 9.58
N ASP A 34 -8.65 0.22 9.10
CA ASP A 34 -8.25 1.36 8.28
C ASP A 34 -8.95 1.29 6.92
N ILE A 35 -9.06 0.10 6.37
CA ILE A 35 -9.75 -0.13 5.11
C ILE A 35 -11.23 0.22 5.24
N GLU A 36 -11.85 -0.16 6.35
CA GLU A 36 -13.24 0.16 6.61
C GLU A 36 -13.49 1.66 6.74
N LYS A 37 -12.51 2.38 7.28
CA LYS A 37 -12.59 3.84 7.45
C LYS A 37 -12.13 4.62 6.23
N ASP A 38 -11.60 3.95 5.21
CA ASP A 38 -11.04 4.58 4.01
C ASP A 38 -9.89 5.54 4.32
N THR A 39 -9.08 5.24 5.32
CA THR A 39 -7.96 6.09 5.72
C THR A 39 -6.66 5.33 5.73
N VAL A 40 -5.56 6.04 5.49
CA VAL A 40 -4.21 5.49 5.54
C VAL A 40 -3.32 6.48 6.27
N LEU A 41 -2.40 5.96 7.06
CA LEU A 41 -1.41 6.79 7.77
C LEU A 41 -0.28 7.13 6.79
N TYR A 42 -0.14 8.41 6.49
CA TYR A 42 0.87 8.89 5.56
C TYR A 42 1.62 10.06 6.18
N LEU A 43 2.92 9.84 6.41
CA LEU A 43 3.79 10.86 7.02
C LEU A 43 3.20 11.46 8.31
N GLY A 44 2.65 10.59 9.16
CA GLY A 44 2.08 11.01 10.44
C GLY A 44 0.66 11.53 10.40
N HIS A 45 0.01 11.50 9.24
CA HIS A 45 -1.36 12.00 9.08
C HIS A 45 -2.29 10.91 8.57
N TRP A 46 -3.48 10.85 9.12
CA TRP A 46 -4.54 9.98 8.61
C TRP A 46 -5.27 10.70 7.49
N LEU A 47 -5.17 10.16 6.28
CA LEU A 47 -5.72 10.78 5.09
C LEU A 47 -6.59 9.79 4.32
N PRO A 48 -7.58 10.29 3.54
CA PRO A 48 -8.44 9.39 2.75
C PRO A 48 -7.64 8.56 1.74
N MET A 49 -7.97 7.28 1.66
CA MET A 49 -7.26 6.36 0.75
C MET A 49 -7.40 6.75 -0.73
N VAL A 50 -8.46 7.46 -1.09
CA VAL A 50 -8.73 7.86 -2.48
C VAL A 50 -7.62 8.69 -3.09
N TYR A 51 -6.81 9.35 -2.26
CA TYR A 51 -5.72 10.19 -2.75
C TYR A 51 -4.43 9.42 -3.02
N PHE A 52 -4.43 8.11 -2.86
CA PHE A 52 -3.21 7.32 -2.86
C PHE A 52 -3.27 6.14 -3.81
N GLU A 53 -2.08 5.69 -4.20
CA GLU A 53 -1.86 4.43 -4.87
C GLU A 53 -1.13 3.49 -3.93
N PHE A 54 -1.35 2.18 -4.09
CA PHE A 54 -0.85 1.15 -3.20
C PHE A 54 -0.14 0.06 -3.99
N ALA A 55 0.89 -0.52 -3.37
CA ALA A 55 1.55 -1.72 -3.88
C ALA A 55 1.83 -2.64 -2.71
N ARG A 56 1.21 -3.81 -2.71
CA ARG A 56 1.32 -4.75 -1.60
C ARG A 56 2.72 -5.33 -1.51
N ILE A 57 3.21 -5.45 -0.28
CA ILE A 57 4.48 -6.11 0.02
C ILE A 57 4.14 -7.49 0.56
N PRO A 58 4.49 -8.58 -0.15
CA PRO A 58 4.22 -9.93 0.34
C PRO A 58 4.97 -10.20 1.64
N THR A 59 4.34 -10.95 2.54
CA THR A 59 5.01 -11.42 3.75
C THR A 59 5.93 -12.58 3.40
N PRO A 60 6.91 -12.90 4.27
CA PRO A 60 7.81 -14.02 4.01
C PRO A 60 7.11 -15.37 3.86
N SER A 61 5.90 -15.51 4.41
CA SER A 61 5.14 -16.75 4.33
C SER A 61 4.30 -16.88 3.06
N GLU A 62 4.24 -15.84 2.23
CA GLU A 62 3.47 -15.85 1.00
C GLU A 62 4.29 -16.29 -0.19
N PRO A 63 3.67 -16.94 -1.17
CA PRO A 63 4.33 -17.19 -2.45
C PRO A 63 4.76 -15.86 -3.07
N ILE A 64 5.98 -15.82 -3.56
CA ILE A 64 6.52 -14.63 -4.19
C ILE A 64 6.51 -14.84 -5.69
N ASP A 65 5.92 -13.89 -6.43
CA ASP A 65 5.95 -13.91 -7.87
C ASP A 65 7.38 -13.78 -8.38
N ASN A 66 7.66 -14.35 -9.53
CA ASN A 66 8.97 -14.27 -10.14
C ASN A 66 9.40 -12.81 -10.37
N GLN A 67 8.46 -11.94 -10.61
CA GLN A 67 8.74 -10.53 -10.79
C GLN A 67 9.34 -9.89 -9.55
N ASP A 68 8.84 -10.26 -8.39
CA ASP A 68 9.35 -9.74 -7.13
C ASP A 68 10.74 -10.28 -6.85
N VAL A 69 10.99 -11.52 -7.20
CA VAL A 69 12.27 -12.16 -7.00
C VAL A 69 13.32 -11.59 -7.93
N ALA A 70 12.94 -11.23 -9.13
CA ALA A 70 13.87 -10.71 -10.15
C ALA A 70 14.38 -9.31 -9.82
N GLU A 71 13.71 -8.65 -8.94
CA GLU A 71 14.12 -7.32 -8.52
C GLU A 71 15.15 -7.41 -7.39
#